data_5686140deca7405fcb62832442c4df60
#
_entry.id   5686140deca7405fcb62832442c4df60
#
_cell.length_a   1.000
_cell.length_b   1.000
_cell.length_c   1.000
_cell.angle_alpha   90.00
_cell.angle_beta   90.00
_cell.angle_gamma   90.00
#
_symmetry.space_group_name_H-M   'P 1'
#
loop_
_entity.id
_entity.type
_entity.pdbx_description
1 polymer ?
#
loop_
_entity_poly.entity_id
_entity_poly.type
_entity_poly.pdbx_seq_one_letter_code
_entity_poly.pdbx_strand_id
1 'polypeptide(L)'
;MKIKLKVLGSGSSGNSYALIADNGEILAIEAGCKFMDFKKMIDWRISDVVGCIVSHEHGDHARYIKDFMKSGIPVYTAFETQTALETITGERTIAIPPRRARQIGSFTVVPFNVPHDTEIECYGYLIKHEEMGKLLFLTDLEYCKYDFSNQMVNHILCETNYDMQFVKRDEPNYEHRLRGHMSLDTALKFISTNDNPALRNVVLIHLSDKSGDPALFKQKTEETIKYGADVYVAEKGLEISLDLCPF
;
A
#
# COMPACT_ATOMS: atom_id res chain seq x y z
N MET A 1 -4.55 -11.03 -20.75
CA MET A 1 -4.78 -10.98 -19.27
C MET A 1 -4.77 -9.52 -18.90
N LYS A 2 -5.46 -9.13 -17.87
CA LYS A 2 -5.63 -7.72 -17.48
C LYS A 2 -4.85 -7.47 -16.20
N ILE A 3 -4.34 -6.24 -15.98
CA ILE A 3 -3.59 -5.92 -14.76
C ILE A 3 -4.43 -6.14 -13.52
N LYS A 4 -3.86 -6.81 -12.51
CA LYS A 4 -4.55 -7.22 -11.29
C LYS A 4 -3.80 -6.82 -10.05
N LEU A 5 -4.56 -6.49 -9.00
CA LEU A 5 -4.08 -6.45 -7.63
C LEU A 5 -4.42 -7.77 -6.95
N LYS A 6 -3.43 -8.40 -6.29
CA LYS A 6 -3.65 -9.51 -5.36
C LYS A 6 -3.20 -9.10 -3.96
N VAL A 7 -3.99 -9.46 -2.94
CA VAL A 7 -3.72 -9.17 -1.52
C VAL A 7 -3.36 -10.46 -0.80
N LEU A 8 -2.17 -10.53 -0.22
CA LEU A 8 -1.74 -11.65 0.64
C LEU A 8 -2.05 -11.39 2.11
N GLY A 9 -1.93 -10.14 2.54
CA GLY A 9 -2.25 -9.68 3.88
C GLY A 9 -2.29 -8.18 3.92
N SER A 10 -3.09 -7.63 4.84
CA SER A 10 -3.27 -6.18 5.05
C SER A 10 -3.65 -5.90 6.50
N GLY A 11 -2.66 -5.55 7.33
CA GLY A 11 -2.82 -5.26 8.76
C GLY A 11 -1.57 -5.58 9.57
N SER A 12 -1.63 -5.42 10.89
CA SER A 12 -0.50 -5.56 11.82
C SER A 12 0.15 -6.96 11.86
N SER A 13 -0.50 -7.98 11.32
CA SER A 13 0.08 -9.33 11.18
C SER A 13 1.04 -9.45 10.00
N GLY A 14 0.92 -8.57 9.00
CA GLY A 14 1.77 -8.49 7.83
C GLY A 14 1.04 -7.94 6.61
N ASN A 15 1.74 -7.05 5.90
CA ASN A 15 1.27 -6.39 4.68
C ASN A 15 2.04 -6.94 3.49
N SER A 16 1.34 -7.35 2.45
CA SER A 16 1.96 -7.77 1.18
C SER A 16 0.92 -7.81 0.06
N TYR A 17 1.26 -7.19 -1.06
CA TYR A 17 0.42 -7.09 -2.24
C TYR A 17 1.23 -7.36 -3.50
N ALA A 18 0.57 -7.70 -4.60
CA ALA A 18 1.20 -7.83 -5.91
C ALA A 18 0.36 -7.14 -6.98
N LEU A 19 1.00 -6.30 -7.79
CA LEU A 19 0.47 -5.82 -9.06
C LEU A 19 0.99 -6.73 -10.17
N ILE A 20 0.10 -7.37 -10.90
CA ILE A 20 0.44 -8.33 -11.95
C ILE A 20 -0.03 -7.74 -13.29
N ALA A 21 0.90 -7.31 -14.13
CA ALA A 21 0.63 -6.75 -15.44
C ALA A 21 0.35 -7.82 -16.51
N ASP A 22 -0.25 -7.43 -17.63
CA ASP A 22 -0.58 -8.35 -18.73
C ASP A 22 0.67 -8.90 -19.43
N ASN A 23 1.75 -8.12 -19.47
CA ASN A 23 3.05 -8.58 -19.98
C ASN A 23 3.73 -9.63 -19.08
N GLY A 24 3.12 -9.96 -17.95
CA GLY A 24 3.59 -10.95 -16.99
C GLY A 24 4.43 -10.36 -15.85
N GLU A 25 4.89 -9.14 -15.93
CA GLU A 25 5.69 -8.51 -14.87
C GLU A 25 4.87 -8.33 -13.57
N ILE A 26 5.55 -8.51 -12.45
CA ILE A 26 4.97 -8.41 -11.11
C ILE A 26 5.75 -7.37 -10.30
N LEU A 27 5.03 -6.37 -9.78
CA LEU A 27 5.56 -5.47 -8.77
C LEU A 27 5.01 -5.89 -7.40
N ALA A 28 5.90 -6.30 -6.49
CA ALA A 28 5.54 -6.55 -5.10
C ALA A 28 5.47 -5.23 -4.33
N ILE A 29 4.49 -5.11 -3.44
CA ILE A 29 4.34 -3.99 -2.51
C ILE A 29 4.31 -4.59 -1.11
N GLU A 30 5.21 -4.18 -0.25
CA GLU A 30 5.47 -4.66 1.09
C GLU A 30 5.96 -6.13 1.16
N ALA A 31 6.79 -6.41 2.15
CA ALA A 31 7.38 -7.72 2.42
C ALA A 31 7.11 -8.20 3.85
N GLY A 32 5.95 -7.86 4.42
CA GLY A 32 5.56 -8.20 5.80
C GLY A 32 4.99 -9.61 5.95
N CYS A 33 4.52 -10.23 4.88
CA CYS A 33 3.99 -11.60 4.88
C CYS A 33 5.06 -12.64 4.52
N LYS A 34 4.84 -13.90 4.95
CA LYS A 34 5.76 -15.00 4.65
C LYS A 34 6.03 -15.11 3.15
N PHE A 35 7.30 -15.08 2.76
CA PHE A 35 7.72 -15.15 1.37
C PHE A 35 7.25 -16.41 0.65
N MET A 36 7.13 -17.54 1.38
CA MET A 36 6.56 -18.77 0.83
C MET A 36 5.09 -18.60 0.40
N ASP A 37 4.30 -17.83 1.17
CA ASP A 37 2.91 -17.57 0.84
C ASP A 37 2.80 -16.54 -0.30
N PHE A 38 3.71 -15.56 -0.36
CA PHE A 38 3.84 -14.66 -1.51
C PHE A 38 4.12 -15.45 -2.80
N LYS A 39 5.06 -16.41 -2.78
CA LYS A 39 5.33 -17.29 -3.94
C LYS A 39 4.10 -18.04 -4.42
N LYS A 40 3.30 -18.58 -3.50
CA LYS A 40 2.04 -19.26 -3.85
C LYS A 40 1.03 -18.31 -4.46
N MET A 41 0.89 -17.10 -3.92
CA MET A 41 -0.05 -16.09 -4.41
C MET A 41 0.23 -15.69 -5.86
N ILE A 42 1.50 -15.66 -6.26
CA ILE A 42 1.94 -15.35 -7.62
C ILE A 42 2.19 -16.59 -8.49
N ASP A 43 1.67 -17.74 -8.10
CA ASP A 43 1.79 -18.99 -8.85
C ASP A 43 3.25 -19.38 -9.15
N TRP A 44 4.16 -19.16 -8.17
CA TRP A 44 5.60 -19.44 -8.24
C TRP A 44 6.38 -18.66 -9.29
N ARG A 45 5.80 -17.63 -9.87
CA ARG A 45 6.37 -16.79 -10.93
C ARG A 45 7.39 -15.78 -10.39
N ILE A 46 8.39 -16.25 -9.63
CA ILE A 46 9.40 -15.40 -8.97
C ILE A 46 10.28 -14.67 -9.97
N SER A 47 10.60 -15.29 -11.11
CA SER A 47 11.38 -14.69 -12.20
C SER A 47 10.71 -13.46 -12.82
N ASP A 48 9.39 -13.35 -12.68
CA ASP A 48 8.60 -12.26 -13.25
C ASP A 48 8.50 -11.06 -12.29
N VAL A 49 8.97 -11.22 -11.02
CA VAL A 49 8.95 -10.13 -10.04
C VAL A 49 10.08 -9.15 -10.34
N VAL A 50 9.71 -8.00 -10.91
CA VAL A 50 10.65 -6.95 -11.32
C VAL A 50 11.20 -6.14 -10.16
N GLY A 51 10.54 -6.17 -9.00
CA GLY A 51 10.97 -5.50 -7.79
C GLY A 51 9.95 -5.56 -6.67
N CYS A 52 10.38 -5.16 -5.47
CA CYS A 52 9.54 -4.98 -4.29
C CYS A 52 9.74 -3.55 -3.77
N ILE A 53 8.66 -2.81 -3.53
CA ILE A 53 8.70 -1.49 -2.87
C ILE A 53 8.24 -1.67 -1.43
N VAL A 54 8.93 -1.01 -0.48
CA VAL A 54 8.64 -1.10 0.96
C VAL A 54 8.52 0.31 1.53
N SER A 55 7.43 0.58 2.27
CA SER A 55 7.13 1.89 2.83
C SER A 55 8.11 2.30 3.93
N HIS A 56 8.37 1.40 4.89
CA HIS A 56 9.25 1.62 6.04
C HIS A 56 9.73 0.28 6.66
N GLU A 57 10.54 0.35 7.72
CA GLU A 57 11.24 -0.81 8.30
C GLU A 57 10.45 -1.64 9.29
N HIS A 58 9.23 -1.29 9.66
CA HIS A 58 8.45 -2.07 10.62
C HIS A 58 8.26 -3.53 10.18
N GLY A 59 8.20 -4.44 11.15
CA GLY A 59 8.20 -5.87 10.87
C GLY A 59 7.01 -6.37 10.06
N ASP A 60 5.85 -5.75 10.18
CA ASP A 60 4.67 -6.09 9.38
C ASP A 60 4.72 -5.55 7.94
N HIS A 61 5.75 -4.77 7.59
CA HIS A 61 6.04 -4.28 6.24
C HIS A 61 7.32 -4.89 5.65
N ALA A 62 8.34 -5.18 6.46
CA ALA A 62 9.67 -5.54 5.99
C ALA A 62 10.22 -6.88 6.52
N ARG A 63 9.49 -7.64 7.36
CA ARG A 63 9.97 -8.86 8.06
C ARG A 63 10.64 -9.88 7.15
N TYR A 64 10.16 -10.05 5.94
CA TYR A 64 10.65 -11.06 5.00
C TYR A 64 11.47 -10.49 3.84
N ILE A 65 11.89 -9.24 3.93
CA ILE A 65 12.66 -8.55 2.88
C ILE A 65 13.92 -9.33 2.48
N LYS A 66 14.58 -9.98 3.43
CA LYS A 66 15.78 -10.79 3.18
C LYS A 66 15.51 -11.99 2.26
N ASP A 67 14.31 -12.57 2.34
CA ASP A 67 13.94 -13.69 1.47
C ASP A 67 13.67 -13.23 0.04
N PHE A 68 13.08 -12.03 -0.13
CA PHE A 68 12.95 -11.39 -1.44
C PHE A 68 14.33 -11.16 -2.07
N MET A 69 15.24 -10.53 -1.35
CA MET A 69 16.59 -10.20 -1.83
C MET A 69 17.40 -11.43 -2.18
N LYS A 70 17.37 -12.48 -1.33
CA LYS A 70 18.01 -13.78 -1.60
C LYS A 70 17.47 -14.50 -2.83
N SER A 71 16.24 -14.19 -3.21
CA SER A 71 15.61 -14.71 -4.44
C SER A 71 15.91 -13.88 -5.67
N GLY A 72 16.80 -12.87 -5.56
CA GLY A 72 17.21 -11.99 -6.65
C GLY A 72 16.24 -10.85 -6.94
N ILE A 73 15.24 -10.62 -6.09
CA ILE A 73 14.27 -9.52 -6.25
C ILE A 73 14.88 -8.24 -5.66
N PRO A 74 15.09 -7.19 -6.47
CA PRO A 74 15.56 -5.89 -5.96
C PRO A 74 14.47 -5.26 -5.08
N VAL A 75 14.88 -4.71 -3.93
CA VAL A 75 13.98 -4.06 -2.98
C VAL A 75 14.28 -2.57 -2.92
N TYR A 76 13.24 -1.75 -3.03
CA TYR A 76 13.31 -0.31 -3.10
C TYR A 76 12.60 0.33 -1.90
N THR A 77 13.23 1.36 -1.30
CA THR A 77 12.69 2.03 -0.11
C THR A 77 13.29 3.43 0.08
N ALA A 78 12.99 4.11 1.20
CA ALA A 78 13.64 5.36 1.60
C ALA A 78 15.11 5.12 2.00
N PHE A 79 15.91 6.18 2.03
CA PHE A 79 17.32 6.10 2.44
C PHE A 79 17.46 5.72 3.91
N GLU A 80 16.65 6.30 4.77
CA GLU A 80 16.64 6.04 6.21
C GLU A 80 16.20 4.60 6.50
N THR A 81 15.13 4.16 5.85
CA THR A 81 14.66 2.77 5.88
C THR A 81 15.71 1.80 5.34
N GLN A 82 16.44 2.16 4.28
CA GLN A 82 17.58 1.38 3.77
C GLN A 82 18.62 1.16 4.89
N THR A 83 19.02 2.22 5.60
CA THR A 83 20.01 2.17 6.65
C THR A 83 19.57 1.29 7.82
N ALA A 84 18.31 1.41 8.23
CA ALA A 84 17.72 0.57 9.28
C ALA A 84 17.68 -0.90 8.87
N LEU A 85 17.21 -1.20 7.66
CA LEU A 85 17.13 -2.55 7.14
C LEU A 85 18.48 -3.21 6.87
N GLU A 86 19.48 -2.46 6.41
CA GLU A 86 20.86 -2.95 6.24
C GLU A 86 21.46 -3.42 7.57
N THR A 87 21.19 -2.68 8.64
CA THR A 87 21.60 -3.07 10.01
C THR A 87 20.94 -4.38 10.46
N ILE A 88 19.68 -4.60 10.12
CA ILE A 88 18.89 -5.77 10.54
C ILE A 88 19.21 -6.99 9.66
N THR A 89 19.32 -6.79 8.35
CA THR A 89 19.37 -7.90 7.37
C THR A 89 20.79 -8.24 6.92
N GLY A 90 21.70 -7.30 7.01
CA GLY A 90 23.05 -7.37 6.40
C GLY A 90 23.03 -7.29 4.86
N GLU A 91 21.88 -6.97 4.27
CA GLU A 91 21.66 -6.86 2.83
C GLU A 91 21.25 -5.44 2.46
N ARG A 92 21.68 -4.98 1.29
CA ARG A 92 21.43 -3.60 0.88
C ARG A 92 20.25 -3.49 -0.06
N THR A 93 19.24 -2.73 0.35
CA THR A 93 18.13 -2.30 -0.51
C THR A 93 18.56 -1.16 -1.45
N ILE A 94 17.67 -0.71 -2.34
CA ILE A 94 17.92 0.40 -3.26
C ILE A 94 17.10 1.61 -2.79
N ALA A 95 17.78 2.67 -2.36
CA ALA A 95 17.11 3.89 -1.96
C ALA A 95 16.57 4.67 -3.18
N ILE A 96 15.32 5.14 -3.07
CA ILE A 96 14.71 6.05 -4.05
C ILE A 96 14.47 7.39 -3.35
N PRO A 97 15.05 8.50 -3.85
CA PRO A 97 14.74 9.82 -3.29
C PRO A 97 13.25 10.18 -3.43
N PRO A 98 12.65 10.85 -2.42
CA PRO A 98 11.25 11.24 -2.49
C PRO A 98 10.99 12.19 -3.67
N ARG A 99 9.81 12.04 -4.29
CA ARG A 99 9.34 12.82 -5.46
C ARG A 99 10.21 12.63 -6.72
N ARG A 100 11.01 11.57 -6.77
CA ARG A 100 11.75 11.17 -7.97
C ARG A 100 11.16 9.89 -8.55
N ALA A 101 10.85 9.93 -9.84
CA ALA A 101 10.36 8.76 -10.55
C ALA A 101 11.46 7.69 -10.70
N ARG A 102 11.12 6.45 -10.42
CA ARG A 102 11.97 5.28 -10.66
C ARG A 102 11.22 4.29 -11.55
N GLN A 103 11.86 3.88 -12.62
CA GLN A 103 11.35 2.79 -13.46
C GLN A 103 11.72 1.44 -12.82
N ILE A 104 10.73 0.56 -12.64
CA ILE A 104 10.86 -0.80 -12.10
C ILE A 104 10.07 -1.72 -13.03
N GLY A 105 10.74 -2.41 -13.95
CA GLY A 105 10.06 -3.08 -15.07
C GLY A 105 9.22 -2.09 -15.86
N SER A 106 7.97 -2.44 -16.16
CA SER A 106 6.99 -1.55 -16.83
C SER A 106 6.34 -0.53 -15.88
N PHE A 107 6.57 -0.63 -14.56
CA PHE A 107 6.00 0.28 -13.57
C PHE A 107 6.88 1.51 -13.37
N THR A 108 6.27 2.70 -13.29
CA THR A 108 6.93 3.92 -12.83
C THR A 108 6.48 4.22 -11.41
N VAL A 109 7.40 4.23 -10.46
CA VAL A 109 7.14 4.44 -9.03
C VAL A 109 7.67 5.80 -8.60
N VAL A 110 6.84 6.59 -7.93
CA VAL A 110 7.20 7.91 -7.35
C VAL A 110 6.89 7.87 -5.87
N PRO A 111 7.90 7.75 -4.99
CA PRO A 111 7.69 7.81 -3.55
C PRO A 111 7.48 9.24 -3.08
N PHE A 112 6.75 9.41 -1.97
CA PHE A 112 6.61 10.68 -1.27
C PHE A 112 6.47 10.44 0.24
N ASN A 113 7.03 11.34 1.04
CA ASN A 113 7.00 11.22 2.49
C ASN A 113 5.61 11.40 3.07
N VAL A 114 5.22 10.52 3.98
CA VAL A 114 4.01 10.61 4.79
C VAL A 114 4.36 10.60 6.28
N PRO A 115 3.62 11.31 7.15
CA PRO A 115 3.87 11.32 8.59
C PRO A 115 3.47 9.97 9.21
N HIS A 116 4.43 9.29 9.78
CA HIS A 116 4.27 8.07 10.55
C HIS A 116 5.28 8.08 11.68
N ASP A 117 4.86 8.00 12.90
CA ASP A 117 5.69 8.16 14.09
C ASP A 117 6.79 9.24 13.97
N THR A 118 7.39 9.67 15.06
CA THR A 118 8.33 10.80 15.06
C THR A 118 9.73 10.46 14.56
N GLU A 119 10.09 9.19 14.51
CA GLU A 119 11.46 8.72 14.24
C GLU A 119 11.60 7.89 12.95
N ILE A 120 10.49 7.62 12.25
CA ILE A 120 10.46 6.71 11.09
C ILE A 120 10.09 7.47 9.83
N GLU A 121 10.93 7.38 8.80
CA GLU A 121 10.56 7.87 7.49
C GLU A 121 9.70 6.84 6.76
N CYS A 122 8.45 7.21 6.49
CA CYS A 122 7.50 6.38 5.78
C CYS A 122 7.17 6.97 4.41
N TYR A 123 7.08 6.10 3.40
CA TYR A 123 6.69 6.46 2.05
C TYR A 123 5.28 6.02 1.69
N GLY A 124 4.50 6.96 1.14
CA GLY A 124 3.45 6.65 0.20
C GLY A 124 4.02 6.55 -1.21
N TYR A 125 3.31 5.88 -2.11
CA TYR A 125 3.74 5.68 -3.49
C TYR A 125 2.66 6.08 -4.49
N LEU A 126 3.04 6.84 -5.53
CA LEU A 126 2.27 6.96 -6.76
C LEU A 126 2.89 6.00 -7.79
N ILE A 127 2.12 4.98 -8.16
CA ILE A 127 2.54 3.93 -9.10
C ILE A 127 1.79 4.14 -10.41
N LYS A 128 2.52 4.14 -11.52
CA LYS A 128 1.94 4.29 -12.87
C LYS A 128 2.25 3.05 -13.69
N HIS A 129 1.26 2.63 -14.46
CA HIS A 129 1.39 1.59 -15.48
C HIS A 129 0.39 1.89 -16.61
N GLU A 130 0.72 1.57 -17.86
CA GLU A 130 -0.13 1.91 -19.01
C GLU A 130 -1.51 1.28 -18.94
N GLU A 131 -1.63 0.05 -18.42
CA GLU A 131 -2.88 -0.69 -18.31
C GLU A 131 -3.79 -0.19 -17.18
N MET A 132 -3.22 0.27 -16.05
CA MET A 132 -4.02 0.70 -14.88
C MET A 132 -4.06 2.21 -14.68
N GLY A 133 -3.26 2.99 -15.42
CA GLY A 133 -3.11 4.41 -15.16
C GLY A 133 -2.31 4.66 -13.87
N LYS A 134 -2.91 5.36 -12.90
CA LYS A 134 -2.26 5.81 -11.67
C LYS A 134 -2.92 5.19 -10.45
N LEU A 135 -2.10 4.60 -9.59
CA LEU A 135 -2.48 4.02 -8.31
C LEU A 135 -1.75 4.76 -7.19
N LEU A 136 -2.48 5.22 -6.17
CA LEU A 136 -1.92 5.69 -4.90
C LEU A 136 -1.90 4.54 -3.90
N PHE A 137 -0.77 4.34 -3.25
CA PHE A 137 -0.59 3.43 -2.13
C PHE A 137 -0.19 4.22 -0.89
N LEU A 138 -0.99 4.14 0.17
CA LEU A 138 -0.86 4.89 1.41
C LEU A 138 -1.09 3.94 2.59
N THR A 139 -0.06 3.68 3.36
CA THR A 139 -0.10 2.84 4.56
C THR A 139 0.69 3.48 5.69
N ASP A 140 0.32 3.18 6.92
CA ASP A 140 0.99 3.64 8.15
C ASP A 140 1.28 5.15 8.12
N LEU A 141 0.21 5.93 8.23
CA LEU A 141 0.31 7.38 8.22
C LEU A 141 -0.80 8.03 9.03
N GLU A 142 -0.48 9.13 9.70
CA GLU A 142 -1.48 9.92 10.40
C GLU A 142 -2.44 10.61 9.40
N TYR A 143 -1.85 11.21 8.35
CA TYR A 143 -2.57 11.87 7.25
C TYR A 143 -1.69 12.03 6.01
N CYS A 144 -2.31 12.26 4.85
CA CYS A 144 -1.59 12.63 3.63
C CYS A 144 -1.71 14.13 3.38
N LYS A 145 -0.58 14.86 3.40
CA LYS A 145 -0.53 16.30 3.16
C LYS A 145 -0.62 16.70 1.68
N TYR A 146 -0.53 15.73 0.78
CA TYR A 146 -0.53 15.98 -0.66
C TYR A 146 -1.94 15.87 -1.22
N ASP A 147 -2.25 16.77 -2.15
CA ASP A 147 -3.47 16.78 -2.95
C ASP A 147 -3.15 16.20 -4.34
N PHE A 148 -3.85 15.14 -4.71
CA PHE A 148 -3.72 14.46 -6.00
C PHE A 148 -4.94 14.70 -6.91
N SER A 149 -5.87 15.59 -6.56
CA SER A 149 -7.10 15.86 -7.33
C SER A 149 -6.81 16.18 -8.81
N ASN A 150 -5.75 16.95 -9.09
CA ASN A 150 -5.30 17.27 -10.45
C ASN A 150 -4.54 16.15 -11.14
N GLN A 151 -4.26 15.03 -10.46
CA GLN A 151 -3.52 13.91 -11.04
C GLN A 151 -4.41 12.91 -11.76
N MET A 152 -5.75 13.00 -11.58
CA MET A 152 -6.70 12.06 -12.16
C MET A 152 -6.30 10.61 -11.84
N VAL A 153 -6.15 10.30 -10.54
CA VAL A 153 -5.80 8.96 -10.09
C VAL A 153 -6.91 7.96 -10.38
N ASN A 154 -6.55 6.73 -10.75
CA ASN A 154 -7.49 5.69 -11.14
C ASN A 154 -7.80 4.72 -10.01
N HIS A 155 -6.83 4.53 -9.09
CA HIS A 155 -6.96 3.60 -7.97
C HIS A 155 -6.33 4.19 -6.72
N ILE A 156 -6.97 3.97 -5.56
CA ILE A 156 -6.49 4.40 -4.25
C ILE A 156 -6.47 3.18 -3.33
N LEU A 157 -5.30 2.78 -2.86
CA LEU A 157 -5.11 1.88 -1.73
C LEU A 157 -4.77 2.76 -0.53
N CYS A 158 -5.69 2.90 0.41
CA CYS A 158 -5.56 3.86 1.51
C CYS A 158 -5.75 3.16 2.85
N GLU A 159 -4.82 3.37 3.76
CA GLU A 159 -5.01 2.98 5.14
C GLU A 159 -6.29 3.56 5.71
N THR A 160 -7.04 2.71 6.39
CA THR A 160 -8.24 3.08 7.15
C THR A 160 -8.23 2.24 8.40
N ASN A 161 -7.37 2.63 9.36
CA ASN A 161 -6.99 1.77 10.45
C ASN A 161 -8.08 1.67 11.53
N TYR A 162 -8.62 2.81 11.98
CA TYR A 162 -9.52 2.85 13.11
C TYR A 162 -10.64 3.89 12.95
N ASP A 163 -11.75 3.69 13.69
CA ASP A 163 -12.75 4.72 13.95
C ASP A 163 -12.66 5.12 15.42
N MET A 164 -12.67 6.43 15.71
CA MET A 164 -12.59 6.98 17.07
C MET A 164 -13.68 6.46 18.01
N GLN A 165 -14.84 6.04 17.49
CA GLN A 165 -15.91 5.45 18.29
C GLN A 165 -15.53 4.11 18.95
N PHE A 166 -14.54 3.38 18.37
CA PHE A 166 -14.05 2.11 18.90
C PHE A 166 -12.75 2.22 19.70
N VAL A 167 -12.14 3.42 19.75
CA VAL A 167 -10.86 3.64 20.42
C VAL A 167 -11.08 4.09 21.86
N LYS A 168 -10.44 3.41 22.82
CA LYS A 168 -10.48 3.79 24.24
C LYS A 168 -9.20 4.52 24.64
N ARG A 169 -9.34 5.62 25.40
CA ARG A 169 -8.21 6.45 25.83
C ARG A 169 -7.24 5.75 26.80
N ASP A 170 -7.71 4.73 27.50
CA ASP A 170 -6.93 3.93 28.45
C ASP A 170 -6.19 2.76 27.81
N GLU A 171 -6.28 2.59 26.48
CA GLU A 171 -5.49 1.57 25.78
C GLU A 171 -3.99 1.95 25.75
N PRO A 172 -3.09 0.98 26.00
CA PRO A 172 -1.64 1.24 26.05
C PRO A 172 -1.09 1.90 24.76
N ASN A 173 -1.70 1.62 23.61
CA ASN A 173 -1.25 2.08 22.29
C ASN A 173 -2.06 3.28 21.77
N TYR A 174 -2.78 4.00 22.64
CA TYR A 174 -3.66 5.09 22.21
C TYR A 174 -2.92 6.17 21.43
N GLU A 175 -1.85 6.74 22.01
CA GLU A 175 -1.05 7.80 21.37
C GLU A 175 -0.37 7.33 20.09
N HIS A 176 0.21 6.13 20.11
CA HIS A 176 0.85 5.52 18.94
C HIS A 176 -0.14 5.35 17.79
N ARG A 177 -1.36 4.86 18.08
CA ARG A 177 -2.42 4.73 17.08
C ARG A 177 -2.77 6.06 16.41
N LEU A 178 -2.92 7.12 17.23
CA LEU A 178 -3.30 8.44 16.69
C LEU A 178 -2.23 9.09 15.83
N ARG A 179 -0.95 8.84 16.14
CA ARG A 179 0.19 9.43 15.41
C ARG A 179 0.70 8.56 14.27
N GLY A 180 0.52 7.25 14.40
CA GLY A 180 1.07 6.28 13.44
C GLY A 180 0.09 5.82 12.37
N HIS A 181 -1.22 6.04 12.57
CA HIS A 181 -2.24 5.45 11.69
C HIS A 181 -3.37 6.42 11.33
N MET A 182 -3.97 6.20 10.17
CA MET A 182 -5.05 7.02 9.64
C MET A 182 -6.42 6.58 10.19
N SER A 183 -7.15 7.53 10.77
CA SER A 183 -8.54 7.29 11.16
C SER A 183 -9.46 7.19 9.95
N LEU A 184 -10.63 6.57 10.13
CA LEU A 184 -11.68 6.54 9.11
C LEU A 184 -12.04 7.94 8.62
N ASP A 185 -12.27 8.90 9.52
CA ASP A 185 -12.63 10.28 9.15
C ASP A 185 -11.55 10.96 8.30
N THR A 186 -10.28 10.72 8.59
CA THR A 186 -9.16 11.26 7.82
C THR A 186 -9.07 10.60 6.45
N ALA A 187 -9.25 9.28 6.39
CA ALA A 187 -9.27 8.52 5.14
C ALA A 187 -10.43 8.96 4.23
N LEU A 188 -11.64 9.13 4.77
CA LEU A 188 -12.80 9.61 4.01
C LEU A 188 -12.57 11.01 3.43
N LYS A 189 -11.97 11.93 4.20
CA LYS A 189 -11.61 13.27 3.72
C LYS A 189 -10.59 13.18 2.57
N PHE A 190 -9.55 12.36 2.73
CA PHE A 190 -8.54 12.16 1.68
C PHE A 190 -9.16 11.57 0.41
N ILE A 191 -9.96 10.52 0.53
CA ILE A 191 -10.65 9.87 -0.58
C ILE A 191 -11.59 10.86 -1.28
N SER A 192 -12.42 11.58 -0.53
CA SER A 192 -13.34 12.60 -1.08
C SER A 192 -12.62 13.72 -1.83
N THR A 193 -11.45 14.17 -1.33
CA THR A 193 -10.65 15.21 -1.99
C THR A 193 -10.08 14.72 -3.33
N ASN A 194 -9.75 13.43 -3.42
CA ASN A 194 -9.13 12.83 -4.60
C ASN A 194 -10.11 12.04 -5.48
N ASP A 195 -11.39 12.03 -5.11
CA ASP A 195 -12.46 11.45 -5.93
C ASP A 195 -12.64 12.26 -7.22
N ASN A 196 -12.64 11.55 -8.35
CA ASN A 196 -12.66 12.16 -9.68
C ASN A 196 -13.28 11.19 -10.71
N PRO A 197 -13.70 11.67 -11.88
CA PRO A 197 -14.35 10.81 -12.90
C PRO A 197 -13.50 9.65 -13.44
N ALA A 198 -12.18 9.66 -13.22
CA ALA A 198 -11.28 8.58 -13.63
C ALA A 198 -11.04 7.55 -12.51
N LEU A 199 -11.47 7.83 -11.27
CA LEU A 199 -11.31 6.91 -10.15
C LEU A 199 -12.21 5.68 -10.35
N ARG A 200 -11.63 4.48 -10.24
CA ARG A 200 -12.30 3.20 -10.48
C ARG A 200 -12.39 2.34 -9.23
N ASN A 201 -11.32 2.30 -8.44
CA ASN A 201 -11.27 1.45 -7.27
C ASN A 201 -10.69 2.21 -6.06
N VAL A 202 -11.32 2.02 -4.93
CA VAL A 202 -10.79 2.38 -3.61
C VAL A 202 -10.68 1.10 -2.79
N VAL A 203 -9.49 0.80 -2.32
CA VAL A 203 -9.20 -0.36 -1.48
C VAL A 203 -8.78 0.13 -0.10
N LEU A 204 -9.58 -0.17 0.90
CA LEU A 204 -9.28 0.13 2.30
C LEU A 204 -8.29 -0.91 2.80
N ILE A 205 -7.12 -0.47 3.23
CA ILE A 205 -6.02 -1.33 3.67
C ILE A 205 -5.68 -1.07 5.13
N HIS A 206 -4.93 -1.97 5.74
CA HIS A 206 -4.33 -1.86 7.07
C HIS A 206 -5.36 -1.56 8.19
N LEU A 207 -6.53 -2.22 8.15
CA LEU A 207 -7.56 -2.08 9.17
C LEU A 207 -7.11 -2.72 10.49
N SER A 208 -7.44 -2.09 11.60
CA SER A 208 -7.21 -2.63 12.95
C SER A 208 -8.23 -3.70 13.29
N ASP A 209 -7.78 -4.87 13.73
CA ASP A 209 -8.66 -5.96 14.21
C ASP A 209 -9.53 -5.57 15.41
N LYS A 210 -9.09 -4.56 16.19
CA LYS A 210 -9.79 -4.14 17.42
C LYS A 210 -10.64 -2.89 17.28
N SER A 211 -10.23 -2.00 16.38
CA SER A 211 -10.80 -0.65 16.25
C SER A 211 -11.26 -0.34 14.82
N GLY A 212 -11.27 -1.35 13.96
CA GLY A 212 -11.82 -1.32 12.61
C GLY A 212 -13.13 -2.12 12.55
N ASP A 213 -14.03 -1.67 11.68
CA ASP A 213 -15.22 -2.41 11.25
C ASP A 213 -15.25 -2.40 9.72
N PRO A 214 -14.85 -3.50 9.06
CA PRO A 214 -14.75 -3.56 7.61
C PRO A 214 -16.05 -3.21 6.87
N ALA A 215 -17.19 -3.66 7.39
CA ALA A 215 -18.49 -3.41 6.77
C ALA A 215 -18.89 -1.93 6.89
N LEU A 216 -18.75 -1.35 8.07
CA LEU A 216 -19.01 0.06 8.32
C LEU A 216 -18.08 0.96 7.51
N PHE A 217 -16.78 0.63 7.46
CA PHE A 217 -15.78 1.43 6.74
C PHE A 217 -16.05 1.42 5.24
N LYS A 218 -16.37 0.26 4.68
CA LYS A 218 -16.79 0.12 3.29
C LYS A 218 -18.02 0.96 3.00
N GLN A 219 -19.09 0.82 3.80
CA GLN A 219 -20.34 1.57 3.62
C GLN A 219 -20.09 3.09 3.64
N LYS A 220 -19.39 3.60 4.66
CA LYS A 220 -19.09 5.05 4.78
C LYS A 220 -18.25 5.56 3.60
N THR A 221 -17.35 4.73 3.08
CA THR A 221 -16.55 5.09 1.90
C THR A 221 -17.40 5.14 0.64
N GLU A 222 -18.30 4.17 0.43
CA GLU A 222 -19.27 4.16 -0.68
C GLU A 222 -20.19 5.38 -0.66
N GLU A 223 -20.65 5.80 0.54
CA GLU A 223 -21.46 7.01 0.72
C GLU A 223 -20.67 8.31 0.42
N THR A 224 -19.35 8.28 0.52
CA THR A 224 -18.47 9.44 0.29
C THR A 224 -18.12 9.65 -1.18
N ILE A 225 -18.05 8.57 -1.97
CA ILE A 225 -17.66 8.58 -3.39
C ILE A 225 -18.81 9.13 -4.24
N LYS A 226 -18.48 10.08 -5.13
CA LYS A 226 -19.44 10.77 -6.02
C LYS A 226 -19.45 10.23 -7.44
N TYR A 227 -18.29 9.73 -7.92
CA TYR A 227 -18.11 9.32 -9.31
C TYR A 227 -18.23 7.80 -9.53
N GLY A 228 -18.66 7.02 -8.51
CA GLY A 228 -19.04 5.63 -8.65
C GLY A 228 -17.89 4.64 -8.72
N ALA A 229 -16.77 4.94 -8.07
CA ALA A 229 -15.69 3.99 -7.92
C ALA A 229 -16.13 2.81 -7.02
N ASP A 230 -15.65 1.60 -7.34
CA ASP A 230 -15.88 0.42 -6.52
C ASP A 230 -15.05 0.46 -5.23
N VAL A 231 -15.65 0.06 -4.10
CA VAL A 231 -14.98 0.03 -2.79
C VAL A 231 -14.76 -1.40 -2.34
N TYR A 232 -13.53 -1.70 -1.95
CA TYR A 232 -13.10 -2.98 -1.42
C TYR A 232 -12.43 -2.81 -0.07
N VAL A 233 -12.50 -3.84 0.77
CA VAL A 233 -11.64 -3.99 1.95
C VAL A 233 -10.58 -5.04 1.65
N ALA A 234 -9.33 -4.74 1.93
CA ALA A 234 -8.21 -5.63 1.64
C ALA A 234 -8.20 -6.83 2.59
N GLU A 235 -8.82 -7.90 2.18
CA GLU A 235 -8.78 -9.19 2.86
C GLU A 235 -7.80 -10.13 2.17
N LYS A 236 -7.27 -11.09 2.92
CA LYS A 236 -6.39 -12.13 2.38
C LYS A 236 -7.08 -12.91 1.26
N GLY A 237 -6.47 -12.92 0.08
CA GLY A 237 -6.99 -13.59 -1.12
C GLY A 237 -7.84 -12.70 -2.02
N LEU A 238 -8.06 -11.42 -1.66
CA LEU A 238 -8.70 -10.47 -2.56
C LEU A 238 -7.91 -10.35 -3.87
N GLU A 239 -8.62 -10.49 -4.99
CA GLU A 239 -8.10 -10.24 -6.33
C GLU A 239 -9.07 -9.32 -7.08
N ILE A 240 -8.58 -8.18 -7.57
CA ILE A 240 -9.37 -7.22 -8.34
C ILE A 240 -8.66 -6.81 -9.62
N SER A 241 -9.44 -6.52 -10.67
CA SER A 241 -8.93 -5.92 -11.91
C SER A 241 -8.69 -4.42 -11.70
N LEU A 242 -7.54 -3.94 -12.17
CA LEU A 242 -7.18 -2.52 -12.21
C LEU A 242 -7.19 -1.93 -13.62
N ASP A 243 -7.78 -2.62 -14.59
CA ASP A 243 -7.77 -2.17 -15.99
C ASP A 243 -8.49 -0.84 -16.21
N LEU A 244 -7.90 0.01 -17.03
CA LEU A 244 -8.56 1.22 -17.53
C LEU A 244 -9.63 0.88 -18.59
N CYS A 245 -9.41 -0.18 -19.37
CA CYS A 245 -10.32 -0.67 -20.41
C CYS A 245 -10.82 -2.06 -20.03
N PRO A 246 -12.04 -2.22 -19.51
CA PRO A 246 -12.57 -3.51 -19.11
C PRO A 246 -13.04 -4.39 -20.28
N PHE A 247 -12.89 -3.95 -21.52
CA PHE A 247 -13.33 -4.63 -22.76
C PHE A 247 -12.19 -5.21 -23.55
#